data_8e77a724fb7012f34190923806860a72
#
_entry.id   8e77a724fb7012f34190923806860a72
#
_cell.length_a   1.000
_cell.length_b   1.000
_cell.length_c   1.000
_cell.angle_alpha   90.00
_cell.angle_beta   90.00
_cell.angle_gamma   90.00
#
_symmetry.space_group_name_H-M   'P 1'
#
loop_
_entity.id
_entity.type
_entity.pdbx_description
1 polymer ?
#
loop_
_entity_poly.entity_id
_entity_poly.type
_entity_poly.pdbx_seq_one_letter_code
_entity_poly.pdbx_strand_id
1 'polypeptide(L)'
;MKKIVKAMRKVIYLRDQSNFKRYINSLLEEVDFTPIVNEIPQKIKSITFVIPGMPAFSGGHTSILRLGTELSKRGYEVGYVSFAPQSIDDMKKNAEINLANYKGKILGDDITKVKSDVVFATSWESVYYSRKMSGYKMYFIQDYEPYFNLYRESYIM
;
A
#
# COMPACT_ATOMS: atom_id res chain seq x y z
N MET A 1 -16.93 21.54 30.85
CA MET A 1 -16.19 21.39 29.57
C MET A 1 -15.35 20.09 29.49
N LYS A 2 -14.39 19.80 30.38
CA LYS A 2 -13.51 18.62 30.30
C LYS A 2 -14.25 17.26 30.19
N LYS A 3 -15.35 17.05 30.91
CA LYS A 3 -16.14 15.79 30.86
C LYS A 3 -16.83 15.58 29.49
N ILE A 4 -17.36 16.63 28.88
CA ILE A 4 -18.01 16.57 27.56
C ILE A 4 -16.98 16.23 26.48
N VAL A 5 -15.81 16.88 26.50
CA VAL A 5 -14.73 16.60 25.55
C VAL A 5 -14.24 15.14 25.68
N LYS A 6 -14.14 14.61 26.92
CA LYS A 6 -13.76 13.21 27.15
C LYS A 6 -14.81 12.24 26.63
N ALA A 7 -16.10 12.54 26.81
CA ALA A 7 -17.19 11.74 26.28
C ALA A 7 -17.20 11.73 24.74
N MET A 8 -17.04 12.91 24.12
CA MET A 8 -16.96 13.02 22.65
C MET A 8 -15.77 12.25 22.09
N ARG A 9 -14.59 12.35 22.68
CA ARG A 9 -13.41 11.57 22.28
C ARG A 9 -13.67 10.07 22.36
N LYS A 10 -14.35 9.59 23.42
CA LYS A 10 -14.70 8.17 23.56
C LYS A 10 -15.68 7.71 22.47
N VAL A 11 -16.67 8.54 22.12
CA VAL A 11 -17.63 8.21 21.04
C VAL A 11 -16.92 8.15 19.68
N ILE A 12 -16.07 9.13 19.38
CA ILE A 12 -15.25 9.12 18.15
C ILE A 12 -14.41 7.86 18.10
N TYR A 13 -13.68 7.55 19.16
CA TYR A 13 -12.83 6.35 19.25
C TYR A 13 -13.62 5.06 18.98
N LEU A 14 -14.80 4.88 19.62
CA LEU A 14 -15.63 3.69 19.42
C LEU A 14 -16.18 3.59 17.99
N ARG A 15 -16.53 4.72 17.39
CA ARG A 15 -16.96 4.79 15.99
C ARG A 15 -15.84 4.39 15.03
N ASP A 16 -14.64 4.88 15.28
CA ASP A 16 -13.47 4.58 14.44
C ASP A 16 -13.08 3.10 14.56
N GLN A 17 -13.13 2.52 15.77
CA GLN A 17 -12.94 1.07 15.97
C GLN A 17 -13.97 0.25 15.19
N SER A 18 -15.26 0.63 15.26
CA SER A 18 -16.31 -0.08 14.54
C SER A 18 -16.15 0.01 13.02
N ASN A 19 -15.72 1.17 12.50
CA ASN A 19 -15.45 1.37 11.09
C ASN A 19 -14.24 0.53 10.64
N PHE A 20 -13.17 0.54 11.43
CA PHE A 20 -11.98 -0.26 11.16
C PHE A 20 -12.28 -1.75 11.18
N LYS A 21 -13.02 -2.25 12.17
CA LYS A 21 -13.43 -3.65 12.24
C LYS A 21 -14.28 -4.06 11.02
N ARG A 22 -15.20 -3.20 10.58
CA ARG A 22 -15.99 -3.45 9.37
C ARG A 22 -15.12 -3.50 8.12
N TYR A 23 -14.16 -2.59 8.00
CA TYR A 23 -13.20 -2.58 6.91
C TYR A 23 -12.36 -3.86 6.88
N ILE A 24 -11.81 -4.29 8.04
CA ILE A 24 -11.06 -5.54 8.13
C ILE A 24 -11.94 -6.73 7.72
N ASN A 25 -13.16 -6.82 8.27
CA ASN A 25 -14.06 -7.92 7.93
C ASN A 25 -14.36 -7.94 6.42
N SER A 26 -14.62 -6.79 5.79
CA SER A 26 -14.86 -6.74 4.34
C SER A 26 -13.64 -7.18 3.53
N LEU A 27 -12.43 -6.85 3.97
CA LEU A 27 -11.21 -7.37 3.34
C LEU A 27 -11.09 -8.89 3.49
N LEU A 28 -11.39 -9.41 4.69
CA LEU A 28 -11.28 -10.85 4.99
C LEU A 28 -12.35 -11.68 4.28
N GLU A 29 -13.57 -11.15 4.08
CA GLU A 29 -14.63 -11.81 3.33
C GLU A 29 -14.26 -12.02 1.84
N GLU A 30 -13.46 -11.11 1.28
CA GLU A 30 -13.00 -11.20 -0.10
C GLU A 30 -11.69 -12.00 -0.27
N VAL A 31 -11.03 -12.39 0.83
CA VAL A 31 -9.74 -13.06 0.77
C VAL A 31 -9.90 -14.57 0.62
N ASP A 32 -9.41 -15.08 -0.50
CA ASP A 32 -9.08 -16.48 -0.64
C ASP A 32 -7.75 -16.77 0.08
N PHE A 33 -7.79 -17.56 1.16
CA PHE A 33 -6.61 -17.97 1.92
C PHE A 33 -5.89 -19.16 1.30
N THR A 34 -6.31 -19.64 0.13
CA THR A 34 -5.59 -20.69 -0.60
C THR A 34 -4.14 -20.25 -0.86
N PRO A 35 -3.13 -21.06 -0.53
CA PRO A 35 -1.75 -20.70 -0.79
C PRO A 35 -1.50 -20.37 -2.27
N ILE A 36 -0.86 -19.23 -2.51
CA ILE A 36 -0.45 -18.87 -3.88
C ILE A 36 0.85 -19.58 -4.19
N VAL A 37 0.91 -20.26 -5.32
CA VAL A 37 2.17 -20.71 -5.91
C VAL A 37 2.89 -19.46 -6.45
N ASN A 38 3.98 -19.10 -5.81
CA ASN A 38 4.75 -17.89 -6.13
C ASN A 38 5.97 -18.32 -6.98
N GLU A 39 5.73 -18.59 -8.26
CA GLU A 39 6.77 -19.01 -9.20
C GLU A 39 7.74 -17.88 -9.49
N ILE A 40 9.04 -18.16 -9.32
CA ILE A 40 10.09 -17.17 -9.61
C ILE A 40 10.19 -17.00 -11.13
N PRO A 41 10.03 -15.78 -11.67
CA PRO A 41 10.13 -15.56 -13.11
C PRO A 41 11.58 -15.78 -13.58
N GLN A 42 11.76 -16.42 -14.73
CA GLN A 42 13.09 -16.64 -15.33
C GLN A 42 13.77 -15.32 -15.72
N LYS A 43 12.98 -14.30 -16.05
CA LYS A 43 13.45 -12.96 -16.40
C LYS A 43 12.53 -11.92 -15.80
N ILE A 44 13.12 -10.95 -15.12
CA ILE A 44 12.42 -9.79 -14.56
C ILE A 44 12.71 -8.59 -15.45
N LYS A 45 11.65 -7.95 -15.96
CA LYS A 45 11.70 -6.69 -16.71
C LYS A 45 10.90 -5.61 -16.01
N SER A 46 9.74 -5.98 -15.46
CA SER A 46 8.76 -5.06 -14.88
C SER A 46 8.55 -5.34 -13.39
N ILE A 47 8.50 -4.25 -12.62
CA ILE A 47 8.33 -4.26 -11.16
C ILE A 47 7.26 -3.25 -10.79
N THR A 48 6.24 -3.67 -10.05
CA THR A 48 5.16 -2.76 -9.63
C THR A 48 5.03 -2.73 -8.11
N PHE A 49 4.99 -1.53 -7.55
CA PHE A 49 4.69 -1.28 -6.14
C PHE A 49 3.20 -0.99 -5.97
N VAL A 50 2.54 -1.74 -5.10
CA VAL A 50 1.13 -1.56 -4.73
C VAL A 50 1.07 -0.75 -3.44
N ILE A 51 0.51 0.45 -3.52
CA ILE A 51 0.53 1.44 -2.44
C ILE A 51 -0.89 1.84 -2.01
N PRO A 52 -1.09 2.34 -0.78
CA PRO A 52 -2.39 2.80 -0.28
C PRO A 52 -2.75 4.25 -0.74
N GLY A 53 -2.33 4.65 -1.89
CA GLY A 53 -2.31 6.03 -2.37
C GLY A 53 -0.89 6.60 -2.35
N MET A 54 -0.74 7.86 -2.78
CA MET A 54 0.51 8.60 -2.76
C MET A 54 0.29 9.91 -1.97
N PRO A 55 0.31 9.89 -0.64
CA PRO A 55 0.24 11.11 0.17
C PRO A 55 1.54 11.91 0.04
N ALA A 56 1.45 13.23 0.15
CA ALA A 56 2.62 14.11 0.25
C ALA A 56 3.32 13.97 1.63
N PHE A 57 4.59 14.31 1.69
CA PHE A 57 5.42 14.33 2.92
C PHE A 57 5.45 13.01 3.69
N SER A 58 5.46 11.89 2.98
CA SER A 58 5.46 10.54 3.55
C SER A 58 6.83 9.89 3.47
N GLY A 59 7.43 9.58 4.63
CA GLY A 59 8.71 8.87 4.71
C GLY A 59 8.68 7.50 4.07
N GLY A 60 7.62 6.73 4.29
CA GLY A 60 7.42 5.41 3.69
C GLY A 60 7.37 5.49 2.16
N HIS A 61 6.60 6.43 1.60
CA HIS A 61 6.53 6.62 0.15
C HIS A 61 7.85 7.13 -0.42
N THR A 62 8.59 7.98 0.32
CA THR A 62 9.94 8.40 -0.06
C THR A 62 10.87 7.19 -0.20
N SER A 63 10.81 6.22 0.72
CA SER A 63 11.62 4.99 0.66
C SER A 63 11.24 4.11 -0.53
N ILE A 64 9.95 3.94 -0.80
CA ILE A 64 9.43 3.21 -1.97
C ILE A 64 9.91 3.87 -3.27
N LEU A 65 9.80 5.20 -3.38
CA LEU A 65 10.22 5.94 -4.57
C LEU A 65 11.74 5.89 -4.77
N ARG A 66 12.53 5.92 -3.70
CA ARG A 66 14.01 5.73 -3.77
C ARG A 66 14.36 4.37 -4.32
N LEU A 67 13.76 3.30 -3.75
CA LEU A 67 13.99 1.94 -4.24
C LEU A 67 13.60 1.81 -5.71
N GLY A 68 12.40 2.27 -6.08
CA GLY A 68 11.93 2.20 -7.47
C GLY A 68 12.80 3.04 -8.43
N THR A 69 13.32 4.18 -7.98
CA THR A 69 14.26 4.99 -8.76
C THR A 69 15.56 4.24 -9.02
N GLU A 70 16.13 3.58 -8.02
CA GLU A 70 17.34 2.79 -8.18
C GLU A 70 17.13 1.55 -9.07
N LEU A 71 15.98 0.90 -8.96
CA LEU A 71 15.59 -0.19 -9.86
C LEU A 71 15.44 0.32 -11.32
N SER A 72 14.80 1.47 -11.52
CA SER A 72 14.67 2.09 -12.86
C SER A 72 16.04 2.44 -13.47
N LYS A 73 16.99 2.94 -12.67
CA LYS A 73 18.36 3.20 -13.12
C LYS A 73 19.10 1.93 -13.56
N ARG A 74 18.71 0.78 -13.01
CA ARG A 74 19.25 -0.54 -13.38
C ARG A 74 18.53 -1.16 -14.59
N GLY A 75 17.60 -0.43 -15.21
CA GLY A 75 16.94 -0.85 -16.45
C GLY A 75 15.61 -1.60 -16.24
N TYR A 76 15.08 -1.68 -15.03
CA TYR A 76 13.75 -2.24 -14.82
C TYR A 76 12.65 -1.22 -15.14
N GLU A 77 11.55 -1.70 -15.70
CA GLU A 77 10.32 -0.93 -15.86
C GLU A 77 9.58 -0.88 -14.52
N VAL A 78 9.64 0.26 -13.84
CA VAL A 78 9.03 0.43 -12.51
C VAL A 78 7.71 1.15 -12.60
N GLY A 79 6.69 0.62 -11.90
CA GLY A 79 5.37 1.22 -11.76
C GLY A 79 4.94 1.37 -10.31
N TYR A 80 4.06 2.36 -10.08
CA TYR A 80 3.40 2.58 -8.79
C TYR A 80 1.90 2.62 -9.04
N VAL A 81 1.15 1.69 -8.41
CA VAL A 81 -0.30 1.61 -8.52
C VAL A 81 -0.93 1.74 -7.14
N SER A 82 -1.96 2.55 -7.03
CA SER A 82 -2.73 2.68 -5.79
C SER A 82 -3.85 1.65 -5.75
N PHE A 83 -4.14 1.09 -4.57
CA PHE A 83 -5.38 0.36 -4.36
C PHE A 83 -6.50 1.25 -3.78
N ALA A 84 -6.16 2.46 -3.30
CA ALA A 84 -7.13 3.45 -2.88
C ALA A 84 -7.38 4.47 -4.01
N PRO A 85 -8.61 4.97 -4.18
CA PRO A 85 -8.93 5.96 -5.22
C PRO A 85 -8.09 7.23 -5.08
N GLN A 86 -7.36 7.56 -6.15
CA GLN A 86 -6.59 8.81 -6.23
C GLN A 86 -6.30 9.14 -7.70
N SER A 87 -6.41 10.42 -8.06
CA SER A 87 -6.10 10.86 -9.41
C SER A 87 -4.61 10.68 -9.74
N ILE A 88 -4.30 10.36 -10.99
CA ILE A 88 -2.91 10.20 -11.46
C ILE A 88 -2.13 11.50 -11.26
N ASP A 89 -2.76 12.65 -11.46
CA ASP A 89 -2.09 13.95 -11.34
C ASP A 89 -1.75 14.29 -9.87
N ASP A 90 -2.65 13.97 -8.93
CA ASP A 90 -2.35 14.12 -7.50
C ASP A 90 -1.24 13.16 -7.07
N MET A 91 -1.29 11.91 -7.54
CA MET A 91 -0.22 10.94 -7.27
C MET A 91 1.15 11.43 -7.77
N LYS A 92 1.22 11.94 -9.00
CA LYS A 92 2.46 12.49 -9.59
C LYS A 92 2.98 13.69 -8.80
N LYS A 93 2.09 14.65 -8.50
CA LYS A 93 2.43 15.83 -7.69
C LYS A 93 3.00 15.45 -6.33
N ASN A 94 2.33 14.52 -5.65
CA ASN A 94 2.75 14.07 -4.33
C ASN A 94 4.03 13.23 -4.38
N ALA A 95 4.24 12.45 -5.44
CA ALA A 95 5.49 11.72 -5.64
C ALA A 95 6.68 12.67 -5.80
N GLU A 96 6.54 13.76 -6.57
CA GLU A 96 7.57 14.79 -6.69
C GLU A 96 7.86 15.51 -5.36
N ILE A 97 6.84 15.73 -4.52
CA ILE A 97 7.01 16.28 -3.17
C ILE A 97 7.80 15.31 -2.28
N ASN A 98 7.52 14.01 -2.37
CA ASN A 98 8.20 12.97 -1.58
C ASN A 98 9.65 12.75 -2.06
N LEU A 99 9.88 12.74 -3.36
CA LEU A 99 11.19 12.53 -3.97
C LEU A 99 11.27 13.25 -5.32
N ALA A 100 11.92 14.40 -5.36
CA ALA A 100 12.16 15.13 -6.61
C ALA A 100 12.94 14.26 -7.61
N ASN A 101 12.53 14.33 -8.89
CA ASN A 101 13.14 13.57 -10.00
C ASN A 101 13.06 12.02 -9.81
N TYR A 102 12.08 11.52 -9.08
CA TYR A 102 11.85 10.08 -8.98
C TYR A 102 11.72 9.44 -10.37
N LYS A 103 12.01 8.15 -10.47
CA LYS A 103 11.85 7.36 -11.71
C LYS A 103 10.74 6.31 -11.52
N GLY A 104 10.20 5.87 -12.64
CA GLY A 104 9.06 4.96 -12.69
C GLY A 104 7.77 5.66 -13.09
N LYS A 105 6.74 4.89 -13.38
CA LYS A 105 5.45 5.38 -13.90
C LYS A 105 4.38 5.32 -12.82
N ILE A 106 3.61 6.38 -12.64
CA ILE A 106 2.35 6.34 -11.90
C ILE A 106 1.30 5.68 -12.78
N LEU A 107 0.72 4.57 -12.31
CA LEU A 107 -0.21 3.73 -13.06
C LEU A 107 -1.69 3.99 -12.69
N GLY A 108 -1.94 4.91 -11.75
CA GLY A 108 -3.28 5.23 -11.25
C GLY A 108 -3.73 4.28 -10.13
N ASP A 109 -5.03 4.01 -10.06
CA ASP A 109 -5.69 3.27 -8.98
C ASP A 109 -6.45 2.01 -9.46
N ASP A 110 -6.27 1.60 -10.69
CA ASP A 110 -6.86 0.37 -11.24
C ASP A 110 -5.83 -0.77 -11.28
N ILE A 111 -5.74 -1.50 -10.17
CA ILE A 111 -4.81 -2.63 -10.01
C ILE A 111 -5.11 -3.78 -11.02
N THR A 112 -6.35 -3.89 -11.52
CA THR A 112 -6.77 -5.00 -12.38
C THR A 112 -6.18 -4.91 -13.78
N LYS A 113 -5.80 -3.71 -14.20
CA LYS A 113 -5.18 -3.44 -15.51
C LYS A 113 -3.67 -3.60 -15.50
N VAL A 114 -3.06 -3.74 -14.32
CA VAL A 114 -1.61 -3.79 -14.19
C VAL A 114 -1.11 -5.22 -14.25
N LYS A 115 -0.16 -5.46 -15.16
CA LYS A 115 0.59 -6.72 -15.27
C LYS A 115 2.06 -6.43 -15.01
N SER A 116 2.73 -7.28 -14.23
CA SER A 116 4.13 -7.09 -13.86
C SER A 116 4.79 -8.44 -13.58
N ASP A 117 6.10 -8.55 -13.82
CA ASP A 117 6.84 -9.76 -13.48
C ASP A 117 7.00 -9.90 -11.96
N VAL A 118 7.16 -8.77 -11.27
CA VAL A 118 7.25 -8.71 -9.81
C VAL A 118 6.28 -7.66 -9.26
N VAL A 119 5.56 -8.01 -8.22
CA VAL A 119 4.61 -7.15 -7.52
C VAL A 119 5.03 -7.01 -6.06
N PHE A 120 5.35 -5.80 -5.65
CA PHE A 120 5.65 -5.47 -4.25
C PHE A 120 4.41 -4.96 -3.52
N ALA A 121 3.96 -5.69 -2.53
CA ALA A 121 3.09 -5.15 -1.50
C ALA A 121 3.91 -4.24 -0.57
N THR A 122 3.38 -3.08 -0.17
CA THR A 122 4.10 -2.06 0.61
C THR A 122 3.46 -1.74 1.96
N SER A 123 2.30 -2.31 2.22
CA SER A 123 1.58 -2.29 3.50
C SER A 123 0.84 -3.61 3.68
N TRP A 124 0.40 -3.92 4.89
CA TRP A 124 -0.37 -5.13 5.16
C TRP A 124 -1.66 -5.23 4.32
N GLU A 125 -2.34 -4.11 4.09
CA GLU A 125 -3.53 -4.04 3.23
C GLU A 125 -3.19 -4.36 1.78
N SER A 126 -2.08 -3.84 1.28
CA SER A 126 -1.66 -4.03 -0.11
C SER A 126 -1.34 -5.50 -0.44
N VAL A 127 -1.12 -6.34 0.58
CA VAL A 127 -0.98 -7.80 0.39
C VAL A 127 -2.24 -8.39 -0.23
N TYR A 128 -3.43 -8.03 0.26
CA TYR A 128 -4.70 -8.53 -0.27
C TYR A 128 -4.95 -8.10 -1.71
N TYR A 129 -4.60 -6.85 -2.04
CA TYR A 129 -4.73 -6.33 -3.40
C TYR A 129 -3.70 -6.95 -4.35
N SER A 130 -2.46 -7.11 -3.90
CA SER A 130 -1.40 -7.72 -4.71
C SER A 130 -1.70 -9.18 -5.07
N ARG A 131 -2.44 -9.91 -4.24
CA ARG A 131 -2.88 -11.28 -4.54
C ARG A 131 -3.70 -11.38 -5.82
N LYS A 132 -4.49 -10.34 -6.14
CA LYS A 132 -5.35 -10.28 -7.33
C LYS A 132 -4.56 -9.96 -8.63
N MET A 133 -3.30 -9.56 -8.51
CA MET A 133 -2.44 -9.21 -9.64
C MET A 133 -1.64 -10.40 -10.14
N SER A 134 -1.22 -10.39 -11.41
CA SER A 134 -0.24 -11.35 -11.93
C SER A 134 1.18 -11.01 -11.46
N GLY A 135 2.11 -11.97 -11.55
CA GLY A 135 3.54 -11.80 -11.24
C GLY A 135 3.95 -12.33 -9.86
N TYR A 136 5.25 -12.40 -9.64
CA TYR A 136 5.87 -12.85 -8.40
C TYR A 136 5.61 -11.87 -7.27
N LYS A 137 5.10 -12.35 -6.13
CA LYS A 137 4.72 -11.52 -4.99
C LYS A 137 5.87 -11.33 -4.02
N MET A 138 6.13 -10.09 -3.68
CA MET A 138 7.09 -9.69 -2.66
C MET A 138 6.44 -8.71 -1.67
N TYR A 139 6.99 -8.63 -0.48
CA TYR A 139 6.56 -7.67 0.52
C TYR A 139 7.71 -6.74 0.92
N PHE A 140 7.51 -5.44 0.78
CA PHE A 140 8.47 -4.43 1.19
C PHE A 140 8.16 -3.99 2.61
N ILE A 141 8.80 -4.64 3.58
CA ILE A 141 8.67 -4.31 5.00
C ILE A 141 9.48 -3.06 5.29
N GLN A 142 8.81 -2.00 5.75
CA GLN A 142 9.45 -0.72 6.08
C GLN A 142 9.66 -0.56 7.59
N ASP A 143 8.73 -1.07 8.38
CA ASP A 143 8.75 -1.00 9.84
C ASP A 143 7.82 -2.07 10.43
N TYR A 144 7.71 -2.09 11.77
CA TYR A 144 6.71 -2.91 12.45
C TYR A 144 5.34 -2.26 12.33
N GLU A 145 4.56 -2.66 11.34
CA GLU A 145 3.29 -2.02 10.95
C GLU A 145 2.26 -1.85 12.08
N PRO A 146 2.14 -2.74 13.08
CA PRO A 146 1.26 -2.51 14.22
C PRO A 146 1.49 -1.19 14.96
N TYR A 147 2.70 -0.59 14.87
CA TYR A 147 2.96 0.72 15.47
C TYR A 147 2.22 1.87 14.79
N PHE A 148 1.87 1.72 13.53
CA PHE A 148 1.11 2.74 12.78
C PHE A 148 -0.40 2.63 12.96
N ASN A 149 -0.89 1.56 13.62
CA ASN A 149 -2.29 1.39 13.88
C ASN A 149 -2.67 1.93 15.26
N LEU A 150 -3.69 2.78 15.31
CA LEU A 150 -4.26 3.31 16.56
C LEU A 150 -4.83 2.21 17.48
N TYR A 151 -5.07 1.02 16.93
CA TYR A 151 -5.71 -0.13 17.58
C TYR A 151 -4.75 -1.32 17.73
N ARG A 152 -3.54 -1.04 18.21
CA ARG A 152 -2.43 -2.03 18.37
C ARG A 152 -2.87 -3.36 18.98
N GLU A 153 -3.82 -3.33 19.92
CA GLU A 153 -4.32 -4.53 20.61
C GLU A 153 -5.16 -5.45 19.71
N SER A 154 -5.69 -4.93 18.60
CA SER A 154 -6.49 -5.72 17.65
C SER A 154 -5.67 -6.65 16.76
N TYR A 155 -4.33 -6.48 16.71
CA TYR A 155 -3.43 -7.33 15.93
C TYR A 155 -2.93 -8.56 16.69
N ILE A 156 -3.18 -8.62 18.00
CA ILE A 156 -2.66 -9.67 18.88
C ILE A 156 -3.73 -10.74 19.15
N MET A 157 -4.93 -10.53 18.69
CA MET A 157 -6.04 -11.50 18.72
C MET A 157 -6.29 -12.03 17.32
#